data_720f87a8f64df3c523382603990fac81
#
_entry.id   720f87a8f64df3c523382603990fac81
#
_cell.length_a   1.000
_cell.length_b   1.000
_cell.length_c   1.000
_cell.angle_alpha   90.00
_cell.angle_beta   90.00
_cell.angle_gamma   90.00
#
_symmetry.space_group_name_H-M   'P 1'
#
loop_
_entity.id
_entity.type
_entity.pdbx_description
1 polymer ?
#
loop_
_entity_poly.entity_id
_entity_poly.type
_entity_poly.pdbx_seq_one_letter_code
_entity_poly.pdbx_strand_id
1 'polypeptide(L)'
;MSVLTREGFHALQAQAADALARSKSALTVLICAGTGCIASGSMKVYENLRNECQERGLSIYVGLTHHGEEEKSLHIKMSGCHGFCEMGCLVHIEPLGVMYVRVKPEDCHEIVERTLLGGEIIERLTYHQDGVSYPRQEDIPFYKKQHRVVLKGCGASDAEDLEEYIAKDGYRAFEKALFDMSGEAICREISDSGLRGRGGGGFPAGRKWESVRKNVSDVKYIVCNGDEGDPGAFMDRSIMEGNPHSVIEGMMIAGVATGATQGYIYVRAEYPLAVERLQVAIDKATRLGLLGDNIMDSGFSFHMHINRGAGAFVCGEGSALTASIEGKRGMPRTKPPRTVDQGLWGKPTVLNNVETFANVPGILNKGAGWYRSIGTETSSGTKTFALTGNVVNTGLVEVPMGTTLREIIFDIGGGIQNGKKFKAVQIGGPAGGCLTEEHLDLPLDFDSLKKVGAIVGSGGLVVMDEDTCMVETARFFMHFTQNESCGKCVPCREGTKRMLEILDRIVANEGSIEDLDLLESLSDTISTTALCGLGQSACKPVLSTLRYFRKEYLNHVVDHHCPVCNGRKRRLEIKPELCKGCGKCARNCPMEAISGQPRTPYVIDNEKCIHCGACWGACPFGAIDAIEEEG
;
A
#
# COMPACT_ATOMS: atom_id res chain seq x y z
N MET A 1 4.88 33.75 17.06
CA MET A 1 4.42 33.66 15.65
C MET A 1 3.03 34.26 15.59
N SER A 2 2.70 35.06 14.58
CA SER A 2 1.32 35.51 14.35
C SER A 2 0.46 34.29 14.06
N VAL A 3 -0.75 34.24 14.65
CA VAL A 3 -1.72 33.17 14.39
C VAL A 3 -2.10 33.24 12.91
N LEU A 4 -2.07 32.09 12.19
CA LEU A 4 -2.57 32.02 10.82
C LEU A 4 -4.08 32.32 10.86
N THR A 5 -4.53 33.29 10.07
CA THR A 5 -5.97 33.59 9.92
C THR A 5 -6.47 32.98 8.59
N ARG A 6 -7.80 32.99 8.39
CA ARG A 6 -8.41 32.55 7.11
C ARG A 6 -7.87 33.36 5.93
N GLU A 7 -7.79 34.69 6.07
CA GLU A 7 -7.24 35.60 5.05
C GLU A 7 -5.74 35.33 4.82
N GLY A 8 -5.00 35.07 5.90
CA GLY A 8 -3.58 34.71 5.84
C GLY A 8 -3.36 33.39 5.06
N PHE A 9 -4.24 32.40 5.24
CA PHE A 9 -4.21 31.17 4.47
C PHE A 9 -4.48 31.40 2.98
N HIS A 10 -5.49 32.23 2.63
CA HIS A 10 -5.78 32.56 1.23
C HIS A 10 -4.60 33.30 0.57
N ALA A 11 -3.95 34.21 1.28
CA ALA A 11 -2.76 34.91 0.79
C ALA A 11 -1.60 33.93 0.53
N LEU A 12 -1.36 33.02 1.47
CA LEU A 12 -0.35 31.95 1.32
C LEU A 12 -0.65 31.04 0.12
N GLN A 13 -1.91 30.64 -0.03
CA GLN A 13 -2.34 29.79 -1.16
C GLN A 13 -2.13 30.49 -2.49
N ALA A 14 -2.48 31.78 -2.61
CA ALA A 14 -2.25 32.56 -3.81
C ALA A 14 -0.75 32.67 -4.13
N GLN A 15 0.07 32.99 -3.13
CA GLN A 15 1.53 33.06 -3.28
C GLN A 15 2.13 31.73 -3.72
N ALA A 16 1.72 30.64 -3.11
CA ALA A 16 2.19 29.30 -3.45
C ALA A 16 1.75 28.88 -4.88
N ALA A 17 0.51 29.20 -5.27
CA ALA A 17 0.00 28.95 -6.63
C ALA A 17 0.77 29.74 -7.69
N ASP A 18 1.09 31.02 -7.42
CA ASP A 18 1.92 31.85 -8.30
C ASP A 18 3.35 31.31 -8.42
N ALA A 19 3.92 30.84 -7.31
CA ALA A 19 5.24 30.20 -7.32
C ALA A 19 5.23 28.91 -8.16
N LEU A 20 4.21 28.06 -7.99
CA LEU A 20 4.02 26.85 -8.79
C LEU A 20 3.82 27.17 -10.28
N ALA A 21 3.07 28.22 -10.60
CA ALA A 21 2.87 28.64 -11.99
C ALA A 21 4.18 29.08 -12.66
N ARG A 22 5.01 29.82 -11.94
CA ARG A 22 6.36 30.21 -12.43
C ARG A 22 7.29 29.01 -12.58
N SER A 23 7.26 28.05 -11.67
CA SER A 23 8.12 26.86 -11.75
C SER A 23 7.76 25.89 -12.87
N LYS A 24 6.55 25.98 -13.47
CA LYS A 24 6.13 25.11 -14.58
C LYS A 24 6.96 25.24 -15.85
N SER A 25 7.61 26.39 -16.07
CA SER A 25 8.50 26.60 -17.21
C SER A 25 9.93 26.14 -16.93
N ALA A 26 10.29 25.91 -15.67
CA ALA A 26 11.60 25.44 -15.27
C ALA A 26 11.70 23.91 -15.39
N LEU A 27 12.88 23.42 -15.75
CA LEU A 27 13.15 21.99 -15.72
C LEU A 27 13.03 21.48 -14.27
N THR A 28 12.19 20.46 -14.09
CA THR A 28 12.00 19.81 -12.81
C THR A 28 12.27 18.31 -12.94
N VAL A 29 13.24 17.82 -12.19
CA VAL A 29 13.60 16.41 -12.12
C VAL A 29 13.01 15.83 -10.83
N LEU A 30 12.08 14.91 -10.96
CA LEU A 30 11.42 14.20 -9.87
C LEU A 30 12.00 12.79 -9.78
N ILE A 31 12.71 12.50 -8.69
CA ILE A 31 13.29 11.18 -8.44
C ILE A 31 12.38 10.44 -7.45
N CYS A 32 11.95 9.25 -7.82
CA CYS A 32 11.12 8.43 -6.94
C CYS A 32 11.87 8.08 -5.64
N ALA A 33 11.36 8.56 -4.52
CA ALA A 33 11.87 8.31 -3.19
C ALA A 33 10.87 7.51 -2.32
N GLY A 34 10.07 6.63 -2.92
CA GLY A 34 9.33 5.59 -2.20
C GLY A 34 10.26 4.45 -1.78
N THR A 35 9.87 3.70 -0.74
CA THR A 35 10.70 2.66 -0.10
C THR A 35 11.36 1.70 -1.10
N GLY A 36 10.64 1.23 -2.15
CA GLY A 36 11.19 0.31 -3.16
C GLY A 36 12.33 0.93 -3.97
N CYS A 37 12.15 2.17 -4.46
CA CYS A 37 13.19 2.87 -5.23
C CYS A 37 14.38 3.26 -4.36
N ILE A 38 14.18 3.64 -3.09
CA ILE A 38 15.28 3.88 -2.14
C ILE A 38 16.12 2.62 -1.96
N ALA A 39 15.47 1.46 -1.79
CA ALA A 39 16.15 0.17 -1.69
C ALA A 39 16.94 -0.19 -2.96
N SER A 40 16.48 0.27 -4.13
CA SER A 40 17.14 0.11 -5.44
C SER A 40 18.20 1.18 -5.73
N GLY A 41 18.46 2.11 -4.81
CA GLY A 41 19.55 3.09 -4.91
C GLY A 41 19.17 4.47 -5.43
N SER A 42 17.87 4.85 -5.42
CA SER A 42 17.42 6.16 -5.92
C SER A 42 18.04 7.36 -5.20
N MET A 43 18.43 7.21 -3.92
CA MET A 43 19.14 8.26 -3.19
C MET A 43 20.50 8.56 -3.80
N LYS A 44 21.24 7.56 -4.28
CA LYS A 44 22.50 7.76 -4.98
C LYS A 44 22.29 8.44 -6.34
N VAL A 45 21.20 8.09 -7.04
CA VAL A 45 20.81 8.76 -8.28
C VAL A 45 20.53 10.24 -8.00
N TYR A 46 19.79 10.56 -6.93
CA TYR A 46 19.51 11.94 -6.52
C TYR A 46 20.80 12.73 -6.22
N GLU A 47 21.69 12.15 -5.41
CA GLU A 47 22.97 12.80 -5.05
C GLU A 47 23.87 13.02 -6.29
N ASN A 48 23.98 12.01 -7.15
CA ASN A 48 24.80 12.11 -8.36
C ASN A 48 24.23 13.16 -9.34
N LEU A 49 22.92 13.18 -9.58
CA LEU A 49 22.31 14.21 -10.45
C LEU A 49 22.56 15.62 -9.91
N ARG A 50 22.46 15.81 -8.59
CA ARG A 50 22.79 17.11 -7.98
C ARG A 50 24.23 17.50 -8.17
N ASN A 51 25.16 16.58 -7.90
CA ASN A 51 26.61 16.84 -8.03
C ASN A 51 26.96 17.17 -9.49
N GLU A 52 26.50 16.37 -10.45
CA GLU A 52 26.72 16.58 -11.87
C GLU A 52 26.20 17.96 -12.36
N CYS A 53 25.04 18.38 -11.88
CA CYS A 53 24.49 19.70 -12.19
C CYS A 53 25.31 20.83 -11.54
N GLN A 54 25.74 20.68 -10.27
CA GLN A 54 26.55 21.68 -9.57
C GLN A 54 27.93 21.85 -10.22
N GLU A 55 28.59 20.78 -10.64
CA GLU A 55 29.87 20.82 -11.34
C GLU A 55 29.80 21.60 -12.66
N ARG A 56 28.61 21.70 -13.29
CA ARG A 56 28.32 22.46 -14.49
C ARG A 56 27.81 23.88 -14.23
N GLY A 57 27.81 24.30 -12.97
CA GLY A 57 27.37 25.63 -12.57
C GLY A 57 25.88 25.89 -12.72
N LEU A 58 25.06 24.82 -12.73
CA LEU A 58 23.61 24.96 -12.74
C LEU A 58 23.08 25.27 -11.32
N SER A 59 22.21 26.27 -11.21
CA SER A 59 21.55 26.62 -9.96
C SER A 59 20.44 25.62 -9.68
N ILE A 60 20.54 24.89 -8.53
CA ILE A 60 19.59 23.85 -8.15
C ILE A 60 18.71 24.35 -7.01
N TYR A 61 17.40 24.18 -7.18
CA TYR A 61 16.38 24.46 -6.17
C TYR A 61 15.65 23.19 -5.76
N VAL A 62 15.32 23.06 -4.47
CA VAL A 62 14.59 21.90 -3.91
C VAL A 62 13.17 22.27 -3.55
N GLY A 63 12.92 23.40 -2.90
CA GLY A 63 11.59 23.84 -2.48
C GLY A 63 10.90 24.76 -3.48
N LEU A 64 9.56 24.86 -3.36
CA LEU A 64 8.75 25.68 -4.27
C LEU A 64 9.04 27.19 -4.13
N THR A 65 9.30 27.69 -2.93
CA THR A 65 9.42 29.11 -2.62
C THR A 65 10.85 29.66 -2.63
N HIS A 66 11.85 28.84 -2.86
CA HIS A 66 13.22 29.34 -3.03
C HIS A 66 13.36 29.94 -4.43
N HIS A 67 13.22 31.26 -4.51
CA HIS A 67 13.31 32.03 -5.74
C HIS A 67 14.75 32.47 -6.01
N GLY A 68 15.36 31.91 -7.06
CA GLY A 68 16.38 32.58 -7.83
C GLY A 68 15.72 33.21 -9.06
N GLU A 69 15.97 34.48 -9.32
CA GLU A 69 15.49 35.18 -10.51
C GLU A 69 16.24 34.77 -11.80
N GLU A 70 16.99 33.67 -11.79
CA GLU A 70 17.79 33.25 -12.92
C GLU A 70 16.99 32.37 -13.88
N GLU A 71 16.97 32.76 -15.15
CA GLU A 71 16.34 32.07 -16.29
C GLU A 71 16.79 30.60 -16.51
N LYS A 72 17.74 30.09 -15.72
CA LYS A 72 18.31 28.74 -15.78
C LYS A 72 18.18 27.98 -14.46
N SER A 73 17.06 28.13 -13.75
CA SER A 73 16.84 27.36 -12.54
C SER A 73 16.38 25.95 -12.86
N LEU A 74 17.03 24.97 -12.21
CA LEU A 74 16.69 23.56 -12.27
C LEU A 74 16.16 23.11 -10.91
N HIS A 75 15.01 22.46 -10.88
CA HIS A 75 14.50 21.83 -9.67
C HIS A 75 14.85 20.34 -9.67
N ILE A 76 15.49 19.86 -8.60
CA ILE A 76 15.75 18.44 -8.39
C ILE A 76 15.10 18.06 -7.07
N LYS A 77 14.03 17.24 -7.11
CA LYS A 77 13.18 16.93 -5.99
C LYS A 77 13.07 15.42 -5.76
N MET A 78 12.88 15.03 -4.49
CA MET A 78 12.51 13.68 -4.12
C MET A 78 10.97 13.59 -4.10
N SER A 79 10.41 12.87 -5.05
CA SER A 79 8.96 12.65 -5.09
C SER A 79 8.54 11.47 -4.23
N GLY A 80 7.23 11.36 -3.95
CA GLY A 80 6.62 10.14 -3.43
C GLY A 80 6.70 8.98 -4.45
N CYS A 81 6.15 7.83 -4.07
CA CYS A 81 6.15 6.65 -4.93
C CYS A 81 5.34 6.89 -6.22
N HIS A 82 5.98 6.72 -7.38
CA HIS A 82 5.30 6.80 -8.68
C HIS A 82 4.36 5.62 -8.95
N GLY A 83 4.50 4.53 -8.19
CA GLY A 83 3.66 3.33 -8.31
C GLY A 83 4.19 2.27 -9.28
N PHE A 84 5.18 2.54 -10.11
CA PHE A 84 5.71 1.59 -11.09
C PHE A 84 6.95 0.87 -10.53
N CYS A 85 6.73 0.06 -9.51
CA CYS A 85 7.80 -0.49 -8.65
C CYS A 85 8.75 -1.43 -9.39
N GLU A 86 8.26 -2.21 -10.37
CA GLU A 86 9.09 -3.09 -11.22
C GLU A 86 10.17 -2.33 -11.97
N MET A 87 9.92 -1.07 -12.30
CA MET A 87 10.78 -0.23 -13.13
C MET A 87 11.64 0.77 -12.35
N GLY A 88 11.71 0.65 -11.00
CA GLY A 88 12.58 1.52 -10.18
C GLY A 88 14.08 1.31 -10.48
N CYS A 89 14.96 2.34 -10.36
CA CYS A 89 14.63 3.72 -9.97
C CYS A 89 13.97 4.51 -11.10
N LEU A 90 13.02 5.36 -10.75
CA LEU A 90 12.30 6.19 -11.70
C LEU A 90 12.77 7.63 -11.59
N VAL A 91 12.98 8.27 -12.75
CA VAL A 91 13.30 9.70 -12.87
C VAL A 91 12.33 10.32 -13.88
N HIS A 92 11.52 11.26 -13.42
CA HIS A 92 10.55 11.98 -14.25
C HIS A 92 11.01 13.41 -14.45
N ILE A 93 11.00 13.89 -15.70
CA ILE A 93 11.52 15.21 -16.07
C ILE A 93 10.41 16.04 -16.71
N GLU A 94 10.01 17.11 -16.03
CA GLU A 94 9.05 18.10 -16.51
C GLU A 94 9.76 19.37 -17.02
N PRO A 95 9.22 20.09 -18.02
CA PRO A 95 7.95 19.86 -18.73
C PRO A 95 8.07 18.89 -19.91
N LEU A 96 9.17 18.16 -20.06
CA LEU A 96 9.36 17.20 -21.16
C LEU A 96 8.39 16.01 -21.06
N GLY A 97 7.84 15.75 -19.87
CA GLY A 97 6.98 14.59 -19.56
C GLY A 97 7.72 13.24 -19.64
N VAL A 98 9.06 13.28 -19.72
CA VAL A 98 9.89 12.08 -19.91
C VAL A 98 10.00 11.29 -18.61
N MET A 99 9.74 9.98 -18.71
CA MET A 99 9.93 9.03 -17.62
C MET A 99 11.07 8.08 -17.96
N TYR A 100 12.18 8.18 -17.23
CA TYR A 100 13.25 7.19 -17.27
C TYR A 100 13.05 6.11 -16.22
N VAL A 101 13.29 4.87 -16.60
CA VAL A 101 13.12 3.68 -15.77
C VAL A 101 14.46 2.98 -15.53
N ARG A 102 14.55 2.24 -14.41
CA ARG A 102 15.76 1.48 -14.03
C ARG A 102 17.04 2.30 -14.06
N VAL A 103 16.93 3.59 -13.76
CA VAL A 103 18.06 4.53 -13.75
C VAL A 103 19.08 4.12 -12.69
N LYS A 104 20.35 4.12 -13.09
CA LYS A 104 21.48 3.82 -12.22
C LYS A 104 22.31 5.08 -11.95
N PRO A 105 23.13 5.09 -10.88
CA PRO A 105 24.01 6.22 -10.61
C PRO A 105 24.94 6.59 -11.78
N GLU A 106 25.34 5.61 -12.60
CA GLU A 106 26.21 5.78 -13.76
C GLU A 106 25.52 6.53 -14.93
N ASP A 107 24.20 6.50 -14.98
CA ASP A 107 23.40 7.15 -16.01
C ASP A 107 23.27 8.67 -15.80
N CYS A 108 23.57 9.16 -14.59
CA CYS A 108 23.33 10.55 -14.21
C CYS A 108 24.10 11.55 -15.09
N HIS A 109 25.35 11.25 -15.42
CA HIS A 109 26.14 12.08 -16.33
C HIS A 109 25.47 12.25 -17.69
N GLU A 110 25.03 11.13 -18.30
CA GLU A 110 24.35 11.16 -19.61
C GLU A 110 23.01 11.89 -19.55
N ILE A 111 22.24 11.71 -18.47
CA ILE A 111 20.96 12.42 -18.25
C ILE A 111 21.19 13.93 -18.20
N VAL A 112 22.21 14.40 -17.47
CA VAL A 112 22.50 15.84 -17.39
C VAL A 112 22.93 16.38 -18.74
N GLU A 113 23.91 15.77 -19.43
CA GLU A 113 24.44 16.24 -20.68
C GLU A 113 23.42 16.24 -21.81
N ARG A 114 22.76 15.07 -22.01
CA ARG A 114 21.91 14.91 -23.19
C ARG A 114 20.50 15.41 -22.95
N THR A 115 19.91 15.13 -21.76
CA THR A 115 18.51 15.47 -21.54
C THR A 115 18.35 16.86 -20.93
N LEU A 116 19.02 17.16 -19.80
CA LEU A 116 18.79 18.42 -19.11
C LEU A 116 19.40 19.61 -19.86
N LEU A 117 20.59 19.46 -20.47
CA LEU A 117 21.27 20.50 -21.23
C LEU A 117 20.97 20.42 -22.72
N GLY A 118 20.92 19.22 -23.30
CA GLY A 118 20.76 19.01 -24.74
C GLY A 118 19.30 18.85 -25.19
N GLY A 119 18.36 18.61 -24.31
CA GLY A 119 16.94 18.36 -24.64
C GLY A 119 16.69 17.02 -25.37
N GLU A 120 17.66 16.12 -25.40
CA GLU A 120 17.57 14.83 -26.07
C GLU A 120 17.01 13.75 -25.15
N ILE A 121 16.17 12.88 -25.68
CA ILE A 121 15.66 11.71 -24.97
C ILE A 121 16.66 10.55 -25.11
N ILE A 122 17.01 9.94 -23.97
CA ILE A 122 17.87 8.76 -23.93
C ILE A 122 17.01 7.50 -24.07
N GLU A 123 16.92 6.99 -25.29
CA GLU A 123 16.02 5.88 -25.66
C GLU A 123 16.18 4.64 -24.76
N ARG A 124 17.42 4.24 -24.43
CA ARG A 124 17.70 3.07 -23.60
C ARG A 124 17.15 3.15 -22.16
N LEU A 125 16.86 4.36 -21.67
CA LEU A 125 16.31 4.60 -20.34
C LEU A 125 14.78 4.73 -20.35
N THR A 126 14.14 4.76 -21.51
CA THR A 126 12.68 4.80 -21.62
C THR A 126 12.06 3.42 -21.35
N TYR A 127 10.76 3.40 -21.07
CA TYR A 127 10.04 2.14 -20.94
C TYR A 127 9.79 1.52 -22.31
N HIS A 128 10.03 0.20 -22.43
CA HIS A 128 9.79 -0.55 -23.66
C HIS A 128 8.83 -1.72 -23.38
N GLN A 129 7.86 -1.88 -24.27
CA GLN A 129 6.94 -3.03 -24.25
C GLN A 129 6.62 -3.43 -25.70
N ASP A 130 6.70 -4.72 -26.01
CA ASP A 130 6.40 -5.28 -27.34
C ASP A 130 7.15 -4.60 -28.51
N GLY A 131 8.40 -4.19 -28.26
CA GLY A 131 9.24 -3.49 -29.22
C GLY A 131 8.90 -2.00 -29.44
N VAL A 132 7.97 -1.45 -28.67
CA VAL A 132 7.59 -0.04 -28.68
C VAL A 132 8.22 0.69 -27.50
N SER A 133 8.83 1.86 -27.75
CA SER A 133 9.33 2.76 -26.72
C SER A 133 8.25 3.74 -26.28
N TYR A 134 8.20 3.99 -24.99
CA TYR A 134 7.27 4.93 -24.36
C TYR A 134 8.06 5.96 -23.53
N PRO A 135 8.52 7.04 -24.14
CA PRO A 135 9.32 8.03 -23.44
C PRO A 135 8.52 8.87 -22.43
N ARG A 136 7.21 9.07 -22.65
CA ARG A 136 6.37 9.89 -21.79
C ARG A 136 5.57 9.04 -20.81
N GLN A 137 5.49 9.48 -19.56
CA GLN A 137 4.73 8.78 -18.52
C GLN A 137 3.27 8.53 -18.92
N GLU A 138 2.61 9.52 -19.49
CA GLU A 138 1.21 9.45 -19.88
C GLU A 138 0.90 8.42 -20.98
N ASP A 139 1.91 8.07 -21.80
CA ASP A 139 1.78 7.12 -22.89
C ASP A 139 2.03 5.67 -22.44
N ILE A 140 2.74 5.47 -21.33
CA ILE A 140 3.05 4.14 -20.79
C ILE A 140 1.75 3.40 -20.47
N PRO A 141 1.51 2.19 -21.01
CA PRO A 141 0.26 1.43 -20.80
C PRO A 141 -0.11 1.28 -19.32
N PHE A 142 0.90 1.10 -18.45
CA PHE A 142 0.71 1.00 -17.01
C PHE A 142 0.02 2.24 -16.40
N TYR A 143 0.30 3.45 -16.89
CA TYR A 143 -0.32 4.69 -16.38
C TYR A 143 -1.58 5.09 -17.14
N LYS A 144 -1.62 4.87 -18.44
CA LYS A 144 -2.64 5.39 -19.36
C LYS A 144 -4.08 5.01 -18.99
N LYS A 145 -4.28 3.81 -18.45
CA LYS A 145 -5.61 3.29 -18.08
C LYS A 145 -5.97 3.52 -16.60
N GLN A 146 -5.06 4.10 -15.81
CA GLN A 146 -5.32 4.42 -14.43
C GLN A 146 -6.14 5.72 -14.30
N HIS A 147 -6.97 5.79 -13.26
CA HIS A 147 -7.68 6.99 -12.85
C HIS A 147 -7.21 7.39 -11.44
N ARG A 148 -6.15 8.18 -11.37
CA ARG A 148 -5.49 8.52 -10.11
C ARG A 148 -6.17 9.68 -9.41
N VAL A 149 -6.79 9.41 -8.27
CA VAL A 149 -7.40 10.38 -7.36
C VAL A 149 -6.52 10.54 -6.12
N VAL A 150 -6.32 9.47 -5.38
CA VAL A 150 -5.50 9.43 -4.17
C VAL A 150 -4.01 9.43 -4.52
N LEU A 151 -3.61 8.68 -5.53
CA LEU A 151 -2.24 8.62 -6.01
C LEU A 151 -1.85 9.79 -6.92
N LYS A 152 -2.74 10.75 -7.17
CA LYS A 152 -2.45 11.88 -8.07
C LYS A 152 -1.26 12.72 -7.61
N GLY A 153 -1.09 12.91 -6.30
CA GLY A 153 0.06 13.61 -5.71
C GLY A 153 1.33 12.78 -5.63
N CYS A 154 1.20 11.44 -5.65
CA CYS A 154 2.31 10.52 -5.55
C CYS A 154 3.13 10.51 -6.84
N GLY A 155 4.42 10.80 -6.75
CA GLY A 155 5.31 10.91 -7.90
C GLY A 155 5.25 12.25 -8.65
N ALA A 156 4.29 13.13 -8.35
CA ALA A 156 4.10 14.42 -9.00
C ALA A 156 4.48 15.63 -8.13
N SER A 157 4.87 15.38 -6.88
CA SER A 157 5.22 16.42 -5.90
C SER A 157 6.31 15.92 -4.97
N ASP A 158 7.01 16.86 -4.35
CA ASP A 158 7.81 16.57 -3.17
C ASP A 158 6.86 16.31 -1.99
N ALA A 159 6.92 15.11 -1.41
CA ALA A 159 6.05 14.70 -0.32
C ALA A 159 6.27 15.49 0.98
N GLU A 160 7.42 16.17 1.10
CA GLU A 160 7.79 16.99 2.25
C GLU A 160 7.51 18.48 2.05
N ASP A 161 7.18 18.92 0.83
CA ASP A 161 6.92 20.34 0.53
C ASP A 161 5.44 20.68 0.78
N LEU A 162 5.17 21.25 1.98
CA LEU A 162 3.84 21.71 2.36
C LEU A 162 3.31 22.83 1.45
N GLU A 163 4.17 23.73 0.99
CA GLU A 163 3.78 24.84 0.13
C GLU A 163 3.36 24.34 -1.26
N GLU A 164 4.03 23.31 -1.78
CA GLU A 164 3.62 22.64 -3.01
C GLU A 164 2.26 21.94 -2.87
N TYR A 165 1.98 21.33 -1.72
CA TYR A 165 0.66 20.76 -1.43
C TYR A 165 -0.43 21.84 -1.38
N ILE A 166 -0.17 22.98 -0.71
CA ILE A 166 -1.08 24.12 -0.63
C ILE A 166 -1.32 24.74 -2.01
N ALA A 167 -0.28 24.88 -2.84
CA ALA A 167 -0.38 25.38 -4.21
C ALA A 167 -1.28 24.52 -5.12
N LYS A 168 -1.47 23.25 -4.78
CA LYS A 168 -2.33 22.28 -5.48
C LYS A 168 -3.69 22.09 -4.78
N ASP A 169 -4.23 23.14 -4.19
CA ASP A 169 -5.50 23.17 -3.43
C ASP A 169 -5.48 22.37 -2.10
N GLY A 170 -4.32 22.06 -1.55
CA GLY A 170 -4.19 21.42 -0.25
C GLY A 170 -4.72 22.29 0.88
N TYR A 171 -5.33 21.67 1.87
CA TYR A 171 -6.01 22.29 3.02
C TYR A 171 -7.18 23.22 2.69
N ARG A 172 -7.54 23.40 1.41
CA ARG A 172 -8.71 24.16 1.00
C ARG A 172 -10.01 23.46 1.40
N ALA A 173 -10.04 22.13 1.29
CA ALA A 173 -11.20 21.34 1.74
C ALA A 173 -11.39 21.44 3.25
N PHE A 174 -10.31 21.44 4.01
CA PHE A 174 -10.35 21.66 5.45
C PHE A 174 -10.81 23.07 5.82
N GLU A 175 -10.28 24.10 5.17
CA GLU A 175 -10.70 25.50 5.37
C GLU A 175 -12.20 25.67 5.11
N LYS A 176 -12.71 25.13 3.98
CA LYS A 176 -14.14 25.10 3.66
C LYS A 176 -14.96 24.36 4.73
N ALA A 177 -14.48 23.21 5.19
CA ALA A 177 -15.14 22.45 6.25
C ALA A 177 -15.20 23.22 7.56
N LEU A 178 -14.13 23.95 7.90
CA LEU A 178 -13.98 24.67 9.16
C LEU A 178 -14.88 25.90 9.24
N PHE A 179 -14.99 26.67 8.16
CA PHE A 179 -15.69 27.97 8.17
C PHE A 179 -17.06 27.95 7.50
N ASP A 180 -17.28 27.11 6.49
CA ASP A 180 -18.44 27.20 5.61
C ASP A 180 -19.43 26.04 5.78
N MET A 181 -19.07 25.00 6.56
CA MET A 181 -19.90 23.81 6.72
C MET A 181 -20.18 23.46 8.17
N SER A 182 -21.39 23.01 8.46
CA SER A 182 -21.66 22.35 9.76
C SER A 182 -21.15 20.91 9.76
N GLY A 183 -20.85 20.35 10.94
CA GLY A 183 -20.45 18.95 11.07
C GLY A 183 -21.47 17.97 10.47
N GLU A 184 -22.78 18.32 10.53
CA GLU A 184 -23.83 17.55 9.87
C GLU A 184 -23.73 17.63 8.34
N ALA A 185 -23.49 18.80 7.77
CA ALA A 185 -23.33 18.99 6.33
C ALA A 185 -22.13 18.21 5.80
N ILE A 186 -20.99 18.19 6.55
CA ILE A 186 -19.81 17.40 6.18
C ILE A 186 -20.14 15.90 6.19
N CYS A 187 -20.80 15.40 7.25
CA CYS A 187 -21.20 14.00 7.33
C CYS A 187 -22.16 13.61 6.18
N ARG A 188 -23.05 14.51 5.80
CA ARG A 188 -23.97 14.34 4.67
C ARG A 188 -23.22 14.28 3.34
N GLU A 189 -22.30 15.22 3.09
CA GLU A 189 -21.48 15.25 1.87
C GLU A 189 -20.68 13.95 1.69
N ILE A 190 -20.06 13.43 2.76
CA ILE A 190 -19.36 12.16 2.74
C ILE A 190 -20.33 10.97 2.54
N SER A 191 -21.53 11.03 3.10
CA SER A 191 -22.55 9.99 2.86
C SER A 191 -23.05 9.99 1.42
N ASP A 192 -23.34 11.19 0.89
CA ASP A 192 -23.86 11.39 -0.48
C ASP A 192 -22.82 11.05 -1.54
N SER A 193 -21.51 11.18 -1.22
CA SER A 193 -20.44 10.72 -2.11
C SER A 193 -20.40 9.20 -2.28
N GLY A 194 -21.03 8.44 -1.38
CA GLY A 194 -20.97 6.99 -1.38
C GLY A 194 -19.63 6.41 -0.97
N LEU A 195 -18.74 7.20 -0.33
CA LEU A 195 -17.44 6.72 0.14
C LEU A 195 -17.59 5.58 1.13
N ARG A 196 -17.10 4.40 0.76
CA ARG A 196 -16.99 3.21 1.61
C ARG A 196 -15.54 3.03 2.07
N GLY A 197 -15.35 2.46 3.26
CA GLY A 197 -14.03 2.22 3.82
C GLY A 197 -13.11 1.41 2.91
N ARG A 198 -11.89 1.88 2.66
CA ARG A 198 -10.91 1.29 1.73
C ARG A 198 -9.99 0.23 2.36
N GLY A 199 -10.06 0.06 3.68
CA GLY A 199 -9.29 -0.97 4.42
C GLY A 199 -9.93 -2.36 4.44
N GLY A 200 -10.83 -2.69 3.52
CA GLY A 200 -11.36 -4.04 3.29
C GLY A 200 -12.82 -4.26 3.67
N GLY A 201 -13.31 -3.67 4.74
CA GLY A 201 -14.68 -3.91 5.23
C GLY A 201 -15.78 -3.17 4.46
N GLY A 202 -15.47 -2.18 3.64
CA GLY A 202 -16.43 -1.46 2.81
C GLY A 202 -17.58 -0.77 3.55
N PHE A 203 -17.45 -0.49 4.85
CA PHE A 203 -18.51 0.18 5.62
C PHE A 203 -18.63 1.67 5.19
N PRO A 204 -19.85 2.23 5.02
CA PRO A 204 -20.03 3.62 4.63
C PRO A 204 -19.39 4.61 5.62
N ALA A 205 -18.45 5.42 5.14
CA ALA A 205 -17.66 6.33 5.98
C ALA A 205 -18.54 7.40 6.65
N GLY A 206 -19.44 8.02 5.90
CA GLY A 206 -20.34 9.06 6.44
C GLY A 206 -21.25 8.56 7.56
N ARG A 207 -21.77 7.34 7.46
CA ARG A 207 -22.56 6.71 8.56
C ARG A 207 -21.73 6.54 9.84
N LYS A 208 -20.46 6.19 9.70
CA LYS A 208 -19.55 6.05 10.82
C LYS A 208 -19.31 7.40 11.50
N TRP A 209 -19.05 8.43 10.73
CA TRP A 209 -18.84 9.80 11.23
C TRP A 209 -20.09 10.35 11.92
N GLU A 210 -21.24 10.17 11.30
CA GLU A 210 -22.52 10.61 11.86
C GLU A 210 -22.83 9.91 13.21
N SER A 211 -22.48 8.62 13.35
CA SER A 211 -22.63 7.91 14.60
C SER A 211 -21.77 8.52 15.71
N VAL A 212 -20.49 8.85 15.42
CA VAL A 212 -19.61 9.52 16.39
C VAL A 212 -20.07 10.94 16.68
N ARG A 213 -20.52 11.69 15.66
CA ARG A 213 -21.03 13.06 15.82
C ARG A 213 -22.20 13.11 16.82
N LYS A 214 -23.15 12.17 16.70
CA LYS A 214 -24.34 12.10 17.56
C LYS A 214 -24.06 11.66 18.99
N ASN A 215 -22.97 10.95 19.23
CA ASN A 215 -22.60 10.54 20.57
C ASN A 215 -22.18 11.75 21.42
N VAL A 216 -22.79 11.89 22.60
CA VAL A 216 -22.41 12.93 23.56
C VAL A 216 -21.20 12.45 24.36
N SER A 217 -20.11 13.18 24.30
CA SER A 217 -18.88 12.88 25.03
C SER A 217 -18.05 14.15 25.19
N ASP A 218 -17.31 14.23 26.28
CA ASP A 218 -16.33 15.27 26.57
C ASP A 218 -15.15 15.28 25.58
N VAL A 219 -14.72 14.08 25.14
CA VAL A 219 -13.64 13.88 24.17
C VAL A 219 -14.09 12.87 23.12
N LYS A 220 -13.68 13.10 21.88
CA LYS A 220 -13.83 12.19 20.74
C LYS A 220 -12.50 12.06 20.02
N TYR A 221 -12.28 10.94 19.37
CA TYR A 221 -11.02 10.64 18.68
C TYR A 221 -11.20 10.34 17.20
N ILE A 222 -10.22 10.74 16.41
CA ILE A 222 -10.05 10.32 15.03
C ILE A 222 -8.83 9.40 14.98
N VAL A 223 -9.00 8.17 14.48
CA VAL A 223 -7.92 7.21 14.34
C VAL A 223 -7.77 6.80 12.89
N CYS A 224 -6.59 7.01 12.34
CA CYS A 224 -6.19 6.52 11.04
C CYS A 224 -5.51 5.16 11.19
N ASN A 225 -6.07 4.14 10.54
CA ASN A 225 -5.53 2.80 10.50
C ASN A 225 -4.58 2.67 9.31
N GLY A 226 -3.28 2.72 9.58
CA GLY A 226 -2.18 2.42 8.66
C GLY A 226 -1.47 1.09 8.98
N ASP A 227 -2.16 0.17 9.68
CA ASP A 227 -1.68 -1.18 9.93
C ASP A 227 -1.94 -2.09 8.71
N GLU A 228 -1.20 -1.84 7.65
CA GLU A 228 -1.28 -2.58 6.39
C GLU A 228 -0.39 -3.83 6.46
N GLY A 229 -0.97 -4.96 6.80
CA GLY A 229 -0.25 -6.20 7.05
C GLY A 229 -0.49 -7.32 6.05
N ASP A 230 -1.37 -7.14 5.07
CA ASP A 230 -1.66 -8.15 4.02
C ASP A 230 -0.40 -8.46 3.20
N PRO A 231 -0.05 -9.74 2.96
CA PRO A 231 1.03 -10.10 2.05
C PRO A 231 0.81 -9.51 0.65
N GLY A 232 1.80 -8.76 0.15
CA GLY A 232 1.74 -8.10 -1.15
C GLY A 232 1.05 -6.73 -1.17
N ALA A 233 0.49 -6.24 -0.06
CA ALA A 233 -0.15 -4.94 0.04
C ALA A 233 0.85 -3.85 0.48
N PHE A 234 0.84 -2.68 -0.21
CA PHE A 234 1.67 -1.52 0.11
C PHE A 234 1.04 -0.18 -0.36
N MET A 235 -0.29 -0.14 -0.49
CA MET A 235 -1.04 1.05 -0.94
C MET A 235 -0.99 2.15 0.11
N ASP A 236 -1.37 1.82 1.34
CA ASP A 236 -1.43 2.78 2.45
C ASP A 236 -0.05 3.34 2.78
N ARG A 237 0.98 2.47 2.79
CA ARG A 237 2.37 2.89 2.91
C ARG A 237 2.73 3.94 1.87
N SER A 238 2.43 3.69 0.60
CA SER A 238 2.80 4.58 -0.49
C SER A 238 2.04 5.92 -0.45
N ILE A 239 0.80 5.92 0.03
CA ILE A 239 0.03 7.16 0.26
C ILE A 239 0.68 7.98 1.38
N MET A 240 1.02 7.35 2.51
CA MET A 240 1.69 8.02 3.64
C MET A 240 3.08 8.53 3.27
N GLU A 241 3.83 7.79 2.44
CA GLU A 241 5.14 8.21 1.94
C GLU A 241 5.05 9.33 0.88
N GLY A 242 4.03 9.30 0.02
CA GLY A 242 3.96 10.14 -1.16
C GLY A 242 3.05 11.36 -1.06
N ASN A 243 2.04 11.31 -0.21
CA ASN A 243 1.08 12.39 0.00
C ASN A 243 0.51 12.41 1.43
N PRO A 244 1.38 12.55 2.46
CA PRO A 244 0.97 12.51 3.86
C PRO A 244 -0.06 13.57 4.21
N HIS A 245 0.02 14.76 3.59
CA HIS A 245 -0.88 15.87 3.86
C HIS A 245 -2.34 15.55 3.50
N SER A 246 -2.62 14.73 2.47
CA SER A 246 -3.99 14.34 2.13
C SER A 246 -4.65 13.51 3.22
N VAL A 247 -3.88 12.69 3.91
CA VAL A 247 -4.35 11.89 5.06
C VAL A 247 -4.61 12.79 6.25
N ILE A 248 -3.67 13.69 6.56
CA ILE A 248 -3.77 14.66 7.66
C ILE A 248 -5.01 15.55 7.46
N GLU A 249 -5.17 16.15 6.28
CA GLU A 249 -6.32 16.99 5.93
C GLU A 249 -7.64 16.23 6.06
N GLY A 250 -7.71 14.98 5.57
CA GLY A 250 -8.89 14.13 5.71
C GLY A 250 -9.26 13.82 7.15
N MET A 251 -8.27 13.63 8.02
CA MET A 251 -8.48 13.44 9.47
C MET A 251 -8.96 14.72 10.15
N MET A 252 -8.42 15.88 9.80
CA MET A 252 -8.84 17.19 10.31
C MET A 252 -10.30 17.47 9.94
N ILE A 253 -10.70 17.20 8.70
CA ILE A 253 -12.09 17.33 8.24
C ILE A 253 -13.01 16.43 9.06
N ALA A 254 -12.60 15.18 9.34
CA ALA A 254 -13.34 14.28 10.22
C ALA A 254 -13.43 14.83 11.67
N GLY A 255 -12.38 15.50 12.15
CA GLY A 255 -12.36 16.21 13.41
C GLY A 255 -13.44 17.29 13.48
N VAL A 256 -13.49 18.20 12.50
CA VAL A 256 -14.53 19.22 12.37
C VAL A 256 -15.93 18.61 12.32
N ALA A 257 -16.11 17.57 11.48
CA ALA A 257 -17.40 16.91 11.30
C ALA A 257 -17.96 16.31 12.58
N THR A 258 -17.11 15.78 13.47
CA THR A 258 -17.53 15.01 14.65
C THR A 258 -17.34 15.75 15.96
N GLY A 259 -16.62 16.87 15.97
CA GLY A 259 -16.20 17.61 17.16
C GLY A 259 -15.03 16.92 17.90
N ALA A 260 -14.24 16.12 17.21
CA ALA A 260 -13.03 15.51 17.76
C ALA A 260 -11.84 16.48 17.68
N THR A 261 -11.03 16.52 18.75
CA THR A 261 -9.85 17.39 18.87
C THR A 261 -8.53 16.64 18.88
N GLN A 262 -8.56 15.31 18.83
CA GLN A 262 -7.39 14.45 18.92
C GLN A 262 -7.39 13.43 17.78
N GLY A 263 -6.28 13.36 17.04
CA GLY A 263 -6.04 12.43 15.96
C GLY A 263 -4.86 11.48 16.24
N TYR A 264 -5.00 10.21 15.92
CA TYR A 264 -3.94 9.21 16.03
C TYR A 264 -3.76 8.51 14.69
N ILE A 265 -2.53 8.49 14.18
CA ILE A 265 -2.16 7.69 13.02
C ILE A 265 -1.41 6.46 13.53
N TYR A 266 -1.99 5.28 13.35
CA TYR A 266 -1.36 4.02 13.71
C TYR A 266 -0.64 3.47 12.49
N VAL A 267 0.69 3.39 12.55
CA VAL A 267 1.57 2.97 11.45
C VAL A 267 2.44 1.80 11.92
N ARG A 268 2.70 0.84 11.05
CA ARG A 268 3.61 -0.29 11.34
C ARG A 268 5.04 0.21 11.55
N ALA A 269 5.77 -0.42 12.49
CA ALA A 269 7.19 -0.13 12.71
C ALA A 269 8.08 -0.44 11.48
N GLU A 270 7.61 -1.33 10.60
CA GLU A 270 8.27 -1.71 9.35
C GLU A 270 8.18 -0.64 8.25
N TYR A 271 7.44 0.46 8.50
CA TYR A 271 7.29 1.59 7.57
C TYR A 271 8.00 2.86 8.08
N PRO A 272 9.34 2.81 8.29
CA PRO A 272 10.07 3.94 8.88
C PRO A 272 9.96 5.21 8.05
N LEU A 273 10.01 5.12 6.72
CA LEU A 273 9.87 6.27 5.82
C LEU A 273 8.48 6.92 5.92
N ALA A 274 7.42 6.12 6.02
CA ALA A 274 6.06 6.65 6.20
C ALA A 274 5.94 7.41 7.53
N VAL A 275 6.53 6.87 8.61
CA VAL A 275 6.56 7.53 9.93
C VAL A 275 7.31 8.86 9.84
N GLU A 276 8.48 8.89 9.20
CA GLU A 276 9.29 10.11 9.01
C GLU A 276 8.53 11.16 8.22
N ARG A 277 7.97 10.80 7.06
CA ARG A 277 7.20 11.72 6.20
C ARG A 277 5.95 12.28 6.89
N LEU A 278 5.22 11.44 7.61
CA LEU A 278 4.08 11.89 8.42
C LEU A 278 4.50 12.85 9.53
N GLN A 279 5.62 12.57 10.22
CA GLN A 279 6.12 13.46 11.28
C GLN A 279 6.53 14.82 10.72
N VAL A 280 7.28 14.84 9.60
CA VAL A 280 7.66 16.08 8.90
C VAL A 280 6.42 16.88 8.49
N ALA A 281 5.40 16.21 7.96
CA ALA A 281 4.15 16.85 7.54
C ALA A 281 3.37 17.44 8.73
N ILE A 282 3.26 16.70 9.84
CA ILE A 282 2.61 17.18 11.08
C ILE A 282 3.37 18.39 11.64
N ASP A 283 4.71 18.32 11.71
CA ASP A 283 5.53 19.41 12.26
C ASP A 283 5.43 20.67 11.40
N LYS A 284 5.43 20.55 10.07
CA LYS A 284 5.27 21.69 9.15
C LYS A 284 3.87 22.29 9.25
N ALA A 285 2.83 21.46 9.28
CA ALA A 285 1.44 21.92 9.44
C ALA A 285 1.23 22.62 10.80
N THR A 286 1.82 22.10 11.87
CA THR A 286 1.75 22.69 13.21
C THR A 286 2.49 24.04 13.25
N ARG A 287 3.69 24.12 12.70
CA ARG A 287 4.45 25.37 12.62
C ARG A 287 3.74 26.46 11.83
N LEU A 288 2.99 26.09 10.82
CA LEU A 288 2.21 27.03 9.99
C LEU A 288 0.89 27.43 10.66
N GLY A 289 0.44 26.75 11.73
CA GLY A 289 -0.84 27.00 12.39
C GLY A 289 -2.04 26.30 11.72
N LEU A 290 -1.79 25.30 10.91
CA LEU A 290 -2.81 24.41 10.35
C LEU A 290 -3.19 23.26 11.29
N LEU A 291 -2.34 22.96 12.27
CA LEU A 291 -2.57 21.99 13.35
C LEU A 291 -2.27 22.66 14.69
N GLY A 292 -2.85 22.14 15.78
CA GLY A 292 -2.66 22.62 17.15
C GLY A 292 -3.88 23.32 17.69
N ASP A 293 -3.64 24.38 18.47
CA ASP A 293 -4.69 25.17 19.13
C ASP A 293 -5.20 26.29 18.23
N ASN A 294 -6.52 26.57 18.34
CA ASN A 294 -7.17 27.70 17.69
C ASN A 294 -6.81 27.90 16.22
N ILE A 295 -6.94 26.82 15.42
CA ILE A 295 -6.53 26.77 14.01
C ILE A 295 -7.24 27.87 13.22
N MET A 296 -6.48 28.69 12.49
CA MET A 296 -6.96 29.82 11.67
C MET A 296 -7.86 30.79 12.44
N ASP A 297 -7.64 30.94 13.76
CA ASP A 297 -8.45 31.80 14.67
C ASP A 297 -9.95 31.42 14.70
N SER A 298 -10.28 30.17 14.47
CA SER A 298 -11.64 29.63 14.39
C SER A 298 -12.22 29.15 15.73
N GLY A 299 -11.39 29.02 16.76
CA GLY A 299 -11.73 28.35 18.02
C GLY A 299 -11.65 26.80 17.94
N PHE A 300 -11.41 26.22 16.78
CA PHE A 300 -11.21 24.80 16.63
C PHE A 300 -9.74 24.42 16.88
N SER A 301 -9.54 23.34 17.61
CA SER A 301 -8.21 22.78 17.90
C SER A 301 -8.14 21.32 17.48
N PHE A 302 -7.03 20.91 16.88
CA PHE A 302 -6.82 19.52 16.50
C PHE A 302 -5.34 19.14 16.62
N HIS A 303 -5.06 18.15 17.45
CA HIS A 303 -3.72 17.64 17.69
C HIS A 303 -3.55 16.26 17.09
N MET A 304 -2.40 16.00 16.48
CA MET A 304 -2.11 14.72 15.83
C MET A 304 -0.91 14.01 16.46
N HIS A 305 -1.03 12.69 16.56
CA HIS A 305 -0.02 11.81 17.14
C HIS A 305 0.22 10.63 16.22
N ILE A 306 1.48 10.21 16.11
CA ILE A 306 1.85 8.97 15.43
C ILE A 306 2.08 7.88 16.47
N ASN A 307 1.42 6.74 16.29
CA ASN A 307 1.60 5.56 17.09
C ASN A 307 2.18 4.44 16.25
N ARG A 308 3.36 3.93 16.63
CA ARG A 308 4.04 2.85 15.91
C ARG A 308 3.62 1.50 16.46
N GLY A 309 2.97 0.69 15.60
CA GLY A 309 2.63 -0.70 15.92
C GLY A 309 3.84 -1.62 15.74
N ALA A 310 3.85 -2.73 16.50
CA ALA A 310 4.91 -3.74 16.43
C ALA A 310 4.74 -4.75 15.27
N GLY A 311 3.96 -4.43 14.23
CA GLY A 311 3.80 -5.24 13.02
C GLY A 311 2.79 -6.37 13.10
N ALA A 312 2.02 -6.51 14.16
CA ALA A 312 1.03 -7.58 14.29
C ALA A 312 -0.21 -7.29 13.42
N PHE A 313 -0.49 -8.13 12.44
CA PHE A 313 -1.63 -8.01 11.51
C PHE A 313 -2.99 -7.90 12.22
N VAL A 314 -3.14 -8.59 13.36
CA VAL A 314 -4.37 -8.51 14.17
C VAL A 314 -4.66 -7.09 14.66
N CYS A 315 -3.67 -6.21 14.77
CA CYS A 315 -3.85 -4.81 15.15
C CYS A 315 -4.57 -3.98 14.08
N GLY A 316 -4.70 -4.47 12.85
CA GLY A 316 -5.59 -3.90 11.83
C GLY A 316 -7.09 -3.98 12.21
N GLU A 317 -7.48 -4.89 13.12
CA GLU A 317 -8.83 -4.92 13.68
C GLU A 317 -9.04 -3.75 14.67
N GLY A 318 -10.12 -2.98 14.49
CA GLY A 318 -10.29 -1.69 15.16
C GLY A 318 -10.22 -1.74 16.70
N SER A 319 -10.73 -2.78 17.36
CA SER A 319 -10.65 -2.88 18.83
C SER A 319 -9.27 -3.34 19.31
N ALA A 320 -8.56 -4.12 18.52
CA ALA A 320 -7.16 -4.48 18.78
C ALA A 320 -6.23 -3.27 18.59
N LEU A 321 -6.47 -2.48 17.54
CA LEU A 321 -5.72 -1.25 17.26
C LEU A 321 -5.87 -0.23 18.40
N THR A 322 -7.10 0.03 18.86
CA THR A 322 -7.32 0.96 19.99
C THR A 322 -6.66 0.44 21.26
N ALA A 323 -6.73 -0.86 21.54
CA ALA A 323 -6.05 -1.46 22.69
C ALA A 323 -4.51 -1.31 22.60
N SER A 324 -3.94 -1.42 21.39
CA SER A 324 -2.51 -1.21 21.16
C SER A 324 -2.09 0.24 21.41
N ILE A 325 -2.87 1.23 20.93
CA ILE A 325 -2.62 2.65 21.23
C ILE A 325 -2.66 2.91 22.74
N GLU A 326 -3.57 2.24 23.46
CA GLU A 326 -3.71 2.32 24.92
C GLU A 326 -2.56 1.64 25.70
N GLY A 327 -1.57 1.07 25.01
CA GLY A 327 -0.46 0.32 25.63
C GLY A 327 -0.85 -1.07 26.15
N LYS A 328 -2.00 -1.58 25.73
CA LYS A 328 -2.49 -2.93 26.05
C LYS A 328 -2.14 -3.91 24.95
N ARG A 329 -2.29 -5.22 25.22
CA ARG A 329 -2.20 -6.24 24.17
C ARG A 329 -3.20 -5.94 23.06
N GLY A 330 -2.76 -5.94 21.80
CA GLY A 330 -3.59 -5.78 20.61
C GLY A 330 -4.50 -6.98 20.37
N MET A 331 -5.45 -7.19 21.25
CA MET A 331 -6.41 -8.29 21.17
C MET A 331 -7.82 -7.74 20.92
N PRO A 332 -8.55 -8.30 19.92
CA PRO A 332 -9.93 -7.93 19.66
C PRO A 332 -10.85 -8.16 20.85
N ARG A 333 -11.87 -7.32 20.96
CA ARG A 333 -12.99 -7.49 21.91
C ARG A 333 -14.29 -7.83 21.19
N THR A 334 -15.25 -8.37 21.94
CA THR A 334 -16.62 -8.56 21.44
C THR A 334 -17.30 -7.24 21.12
N LYS A 335 -18.18 -7.24 20.14
CA LYS A 335 -19.05 -6.11 19.77
C LYS A 335 -20.51 -6.53 20.00
N PRO A 336 -21.36 -5.72 20.59
CA PRO A 336 -21.16 -4.34 21.09
C PRO A 336 -20.32 -4.29 22.39
N PRO A 337 -19.73 -3.12 22.77
CA PRO A 337 -19.84 -1.83 22.09
C PRO A 337 -18.95 -1.71 20.83
N ARG A 338 -19.44 -0.93 19.83
CA ARG A 338 -18.67 -0.62 18.64
C ARG A 338 -17.64 0.50 18.92
N THR A 339 -16.63 0.65 18.07
CA THR A 339 -15.60 1.71 18.21
C THR A 339 -16.20 3.11 18.15
N VAL A 340 -17.27 3.29 17.37
CA VAL A 340 -17.99 4.57 17.27
C VAL A 340 -18.70 4.95 18.56
N ASP A 341 -19.01 3.97 19.42
CA ASP A 341 -19.67 4.18 20.71
C ASP A 341 -18.64 4.24 21.84
N GLN A 342 -17.72 3.27 21.89
CA GLN A 342 -16.64 3.14 22.87
C GLN A 342 -15.37 2.62 22.18
N GLY A 343 -14.59 3.52 21.64
CA GLY A 343 -13.31 3.25 20.97
C GLY A 343 -12.11 3.49 21.89
N LEU A 344 -11.22 4.36 21.46
CA LEU A 344 -9.99 4.71 22.17
C LEU A 344 -10.31 5.31 23.54
N TRP A 345 -9.70 4.76 24.59
CA TRP A 345 -9.95 5.06 26.00
C TRP A 345 -11.45 5.06 26.39
N GLY A 346 -12.23 4.20 25.73
CA GLY A 346 -13.67 4.09 25.98
C GLY A 346 -14.51 5.24 25.43
N LYS A 347 -13.94 6.13 24.61
CA LYS A 347 -14.60 7.30 24.04
C LYS A 347 -15.04 7.05 22.59
N PRO A 348 -16.06 7.77 22.09
CA PRO A 348 -16.48 7.67 20.70
C PRO A 348 -15.31 7.96 19.74
N THR A 349 -15.08 7.04 18.81
CA THR A 349 -13.91 7.10 17.93
C THR A 349 -14.29 6.82 16.48
N VAL A 350 -13.93 7.73 15.57
CA VAL A 350 -13.88 7.44 14.14
C VAL A 350 -12.59 6.67 13.87
N LEU A 351 -12.69 5.48 13.33
CA LEU A 351 -11.56 4.70 12.88
C LEU A 351 -11.73 4.40 11.40
N ASN A 352 -10.90 4.98 10.56
CA ASN A 352 -10.87 4.76 9.12
C ASN A 352 -9.44 4.43 8.65
N ASN A 353 -9.35 3.77 7.51
CA ASN A 353 -8.11 3.44 6.84
C ASN A 353 -7.48 4.69 6.16
N VAL A 354 -6.19 4.63 5.85
CA VAL A 354 -5.40 5.69 5.20
C VAL A 354 -6.01 6.16 3.88
N GLU A 355 -6.26 5.23 2.94
CA GLU A 355 -6.84 5.55 1.63
C GLU A 355 -8.24 6.17 1.77
N THR A 356 -9.00 5.76 2.79
CA THR A 356 -10.32 6.36 3.08
C THR A 356 -10.19 7.84 3.41
N PHE A 357 -9.26 8.23 4.30
CA PHE A 357 -9.05 9.64 4.65
C PHE A 357 -8.47 10.43 3.49
N ALA A 358 -7.56 9.87 2.70
CA ALA A 358 -6.96 10.54 1.56
C ALA A 358 -7.96 10.90 0.44
N ASN A 359 -9.12 10.24 0.37
CA ASN A 359 -10.19 10.59 -0.56
C ASN A 359 -11.01 11.82 -0.12
N VAL A 360 -11.04 12.13 1.18
CA VAL A 360 -11.95 13.14 1.76
C VAL A 360 -11.71 14.55 1.20
N PRO A 361 -10.46 15.06 1.11
CA PRO A 361 -10.22 16.40 0.56
C PRO A 361 -10.75 16.57 -0.86
N GLY A 362 -10.54 15.55 -1.71
CA GLY A 362 -11.04 15.55 -3.09
C GLY A 362 -12.58 15.61 -3.16
N ILE A 363 -13.27 14.91 -2.25
CA ILE A 363 -14.73 14.91 -2.17
C ILE A 363 -15.25 16.29 -1.78
N LEU A 364 -14.70 16.93 -0.75
CA LEU A 364 -15.16 18.23 -0.31
C LEU A 364 -14.86 19.35 -1.32
N ASN A 365 -13.72 19.28 -2.01
CA ASN A 365 -13.34 20.27 -3.02
C ASN A 365 -14.19 20.18 -4.28
N LYS A 366 -14.50 18.98 -4.74
CA LYS A 366 -15.19 18.75 -6.04
C LYS A 366 -16.66 18.38 -5.89
N GLY A 367 -17.11 18.06 -4.69
CA GLY A 367 -18.48 17.68 -4.37
C GLY A 367 -18.74 16.17 -4.45
N ALA A 368 -19.74 15.72 -3.68
CA ALA A 368 -20.16 14.32 -3.62
C ALA A 368 -20.55 13.76 -4.98
N GLY A 369 -21.22 14.57 -5.82
CA GLY A 369 -21.63 14.16 -7.18
C GLY A 369 -20.46 13.78 -8.08
N TRP A 370 -19.34 14.51 -7.99
CA TRP A 370 -18.13 14.16 -8.72
C TRP A 370 -17.59 12.79 -8.31
N TYR A 371 -17.48 12.52 -7.02
CA TYR A 371 -16.96 11.24 -6.55
C TYR A 371 -17.89 10.08 -6.91
N ARG A 372 -19.20 10.33 -6.84
CA ARG A 372 -20.25 9.36 -7.19
C ARG A 372 -20.29 9.04 -8.68
N SER A 373 -19.84 9.95 -9.54
CA SER A 373 -19.74 9.70 -10.99
C SER A 373 -18.61 8.75 -11.38
N ILE A 374 -17.70 8.41 -10.42
CA ILE A 374 -16.60 7.48 -10.61
C ILE A 374 -16.99 6.16 -9.94
N GLY A 375 -16.75 5.04 -10.61
CA GLY A 375 -17.02 3.71 -10.06
C GLY A 375 -18.40 3.16 -10.45
N THR A 376 -18.93 2.29 -9.59
CA THR A 376 -20.26 1.66 -9.80
C THR A 376 -21.32 2.35 -8.93
N GLU A 377 -22.59 2.06 -9.20
CA GLU A 377 -23.72 2.61 -8.45
C GLU A 377 -23.62 2.35 -6.94
N THR A 378 -23.14 1.16 -6.56
CA THR A 378 -23.03 0.73 -5.15
C THR A 378 -21.64 0.89 -4.55
N SER A 379 -20.64 1.18 -5.38
CA SER A 379 -19.23 1.34 -4.98
C SER A 379 -18.61 2.51 -5.73
N SER A 380 -18.79 3.72 -5.18
CA SER A 380 -18.33 4.97 -5.78
C SER A 380 -16.83 5.18 -5.60
N GLY A 381 -16.25 5.98 -6.49
CA GLY A 381 -14.86 6.43 -6.45
C GLY A 381 -13.87 5.41 -6.99
N THR A 382 -12.62 5.60 -6.63
CA THR A 382 -11.50 4.75 -7.03
C THR A 382 -11.07 3.78 -5.93
N LYS A 383 -10.28 2.80 -6.31
CA LYS A 383 -9.55 1.91 -5.38
C LYS A 383 -8.12 1.76 -5.86
N THR A 384 -7.20 1.88 -4.91
CA THR A 384 -5.79 1.59 -5.15
C THR A 384 -5.51 0.12 -4.91
N PHE A 385 -4.93 -0.56 -5.89
CA PHE A 385 -4.50 -1.95 -5.82
C PHE A 385 -2.98 -2.05 -5.85
N ALA A 386 -2.43 -2.96 -5.04
CA ALA A 386 -1.05 -3.44 -5.18
C ALA A 386 -1.07 -4.68 -6.08
N LEU A 387 -0.64 -4.53 -7.30
CA LEU A 387 -0.53 -5.61 -8.29
C LEU A 387 0.82 -6.28 -8.15
N THR A 388 0.84 -7.55 -7.76
CA THR A 388 2.05 -8.33 -7.45
C THR A 388 1.93 -9.78 -7.95
N GLY A 389 2.98 -10.57 -7.77
CA GLY A 389 3.03 -11.96 -8.21
C GLY A 389 3.58 -12.10 -9.61
N ASN A 390 3.06 -13.06 -10.38
CA ASN A 390 3.57 -13.44 -11.70
C ASN A 390 3.06 -12.55 -12.84
N VAL A 391 3.00 -11.24 -12.63
CA VAL A 391 2.59 -10.22 -13.60
C VAL A 391 3.79 -9.45 -14.15
N VAL A 392 3.75 -9.07 -15.43
CA VAL A 392 4.88 -8.37 -16.10
C VAL A 392 5.25 -7.08 -15.38
N ASN A 393 4.26 -6.25 -15.04
CA ASN A 393 4.47 -4.96 -14.39
C ASN A 393 3.89 -4.98 -12.96
N THR A 394 4.74 -5.15 -11.98
CA THR A 394 4.39 -5.03 -10.56
C THR A 394 4.33 -3.56 -10.13
N GLY A 395 3.28 -3.18 -9.41
CA GLY A 395 3.17 -1.79 -8.92
C GLY A 395 1.84 -1.44 -8.30
N LEU A 396 1.63 -0.13 -8.10
CA LEU A 396 0.37 0.44 -7.62
C LEU A 396 -0.50 0.88 -8.78
N VAL A 397 -1.72 0.42 -8.77
CA VAL A 397 -2.73 0.71 -9.79
C VAL A 397 -3.94 1.33 -9.12
N GLU A 398 -4.31 2.57 -9.49
CA GLU A 398 -5.54 3.19 -9.03
C GLU A 398 -6.54 3.27 -10.18
N VAL A 399 -7.68 2.63 -10.00
CA VAL A 399 -8.74 2.53 -11.02
C VAL A 399 -10.12 2.81 -10.40
N PRO A 400 -11.12 3.18 -11.21
CA PRO A 400 -12.49 3.24 -10.76
C PRO A 400 -12.94 1.90 -10.16
N MET A 401 -13.73 1.94 -9.10
CA MET A 401 -14.41 0.74 -8.61
C MET A 401 -15.24 0.14 -9.74
N GLY A 402 -15.18 -1.19 -9.92
CA GLY A 402 -15.84 -1.89 -11.01
C GLY A 402 -14.95 -2.17 -12.23
N THR A 403 -13.72 -1.63 -12.27
CA THR A 403 -12.72 -2.08 -13.26
C THR A 403 -12.48 -3.57 -13.10
N THR A 404 -12.35 -4.31 -14.21
CA THR A 404 -12.23 -5.76 -14.20
C THR A 404 -10.81 -6.24 -13.88
N LEU A 405 -10.69 -7.48 -13.41
CA LEU A 405 -9.38 -8.13 -13.23
C LEU A 405 -8.61 -8.21 -14.56
N ARG A 406 -9.32 -8.46 -15.66
CA ARG A 406 -8.71 -8.51 -17.00
C ARG A 406 -8.01 -7.21 -17.34
N GLU A 407 -8.70 -6.08 -17.16
CA GLU A 407 -8.11 -4.76 -17.43
C GLU A 407 -6.91 -4.48 -16.53
N ILE A 408 -6.97 -4.84 -15.23
CA ILE A 408 -5.86 -4.59 -14.30
C ILE A 408 -4.66 -5.48 -14.61
N ILE A 409 -4.86 -6.79 -14.83
CA ILE A 409 -3.76 -7.75 -14.99
C ILE A 409 -3.13 -7.65 -16.39
N PHE A 410 -3.97 -7.58 -17.43
CA PHE A 410 -3.46 -7.65 -18.80
C PHE A 410 -3.22 -6.28 -19.42
N ASP A 411 -4.18 -5.35 -19.29
CA ASP A 411 -4.07 -4.06 -19.96
C ASP A 411 -3.15 -3.07 -19.24
N ILE A 412 -3.16 -3.09 -17.90
CA ILE A 412 -2.30 -2.25 -17.06
C ILE A 412 -1.03 -3.01 -16.69
N GLY A 413 -1.18 -4.24 -16.16
CA GLY A 413 -0.09 -5.07 -15.68
C GLY A 413 0.76 -5.70 -16.78
N GLY A 414 0.32 -5.65 -18.04
CA GLY A 414 1.06 -6.21 -19.18
C GLY A 414 0.96 -7.73 -19.33
N GLY A 415 0.05 -8.39 -18.57
CA GLY A 415 -0.16 -9.82 -18.62
C GLY A 415 0.78 -10.63 -17.72
N ILE A 416 0.87 -11.92 -18.00
CA ILE A 416 1.63 -12.87 -17.18
C ILE A 416 3.09 -12.91 -17.63
N GLN A 417 4.01 -12.96 -16.66
CA GLN A 417 5.45 -13.03 -16.92
C GLN A 417 5.82 -14.25 -17.79
N ASN A 418 6.84 -14.07 -18.62
CA ASN A 418 7.42 -15.12 -19.47
C ASN A 418 6.43 -15.77 -20.46
N GLY A 419 5.34 -15.09 -20.81
CA GLY A 419 4.31 -15.61 -21.74
C GLY A 419 3.52 -16.80 -21.21
N LYS A 420 3.57 -17.06 -19.89
CA LYS A 420 2.81 -18.13 -19.26
C LYS A 420 1.32 -17.81 -19.21
N LYS A 421 0.52 -18.82 -18.88
CA LYS A 421 -0.93 -18.67 -18.75
C LYS A 421 -1.30 -18.16 -17.35
N PHE A 422 -2.32 -17.33 -17.31
CA PHE A 422 -2.98 -16.95 -16.06
C PHE A 422 -3.63 -18.20 -15.43
N LYS A 423 -3.46 -18.37 -14.13
CA LYS A 423 -4.10 -19.43 -13.36
C LYS A 423 -5.12 -18.90 -12.39
N ALA A 424 -4.69 -17.94 -11.57
CA ALA A 424 -5.52 -17.39 -10.54
C ALA A 424 -4.99 -16.04 -10.03
N VAL A 425 -5.82 -15.32 -9.26
CA VAL A 425 -5.40 -14.17 -8.47
C VAL A 425 -5.98 -14.27 -7.06
N GLN A 426 -5.14 -14.12 -6.06
CA GLN A 426 -5.59 -13.92 -4.68
C GLN A 426 -5.93 -12.45 -4.47
N ILE A 427 -7.16 -12.16 -4.04
CA ILE A 427 -7.63 -10.82 -3.73
C ILE A 427 -8.05 -10.74 -2.26
N GLY A 428 -7.79 -9.58 -1.63
CA GLY A 428 -8.18 -9.33 -0.24
C GLY A 428 -7.30 -10.00 0.81
N GLY A 429 -6.07 -10.37 0.42
CA GLY A 429 -5.09 -10.97 1.31
C GLY A 429 -5.56 -12.28 1.96
N PRO A 430 -5.14 -12.58 3.19
CA PRO A 430 -5.52 -13.80 3.90
C PRO A 430 -7.01 -13.84 4.31
N ALA A 431 -7.71 -12.71 4.26
CA ALA A 431 -9.15 -12.62 4.53
C ALA A 431 -10.01 -12.75 3.27
N GLY A 432 -9.37 -12.78 2.10
CA GLY A 432 -10.02 -12.83 0.80
C GLY A 432 -10.08 -14.23 0.20
N GLY A 433 -10.20 -14.30 -1.12
CA GLY A 433 -10.32 -15.55 -1.84
C GLY A 433 -9.52 -15.57 -3.14
N CYS A 434 -9.36 -16.76 -3.68
CA CYS A 434 -8.74 -16.99 -4.97
C CYS A 434 -9.82 -16.89 -6.06
N LEU A 435 -9.52 -16.14 -7.13
CA LEU A 435 -10.37 -15.98 -8.33
C LEU A 435 -9.65 -16.56 -9.54
N THR A 436 -10.42 -17.21 -10.42
CA THR A 436 -9.93 -17.93 -11.60
C THR A 436 -10.22 -17.17 -12.89
N GLU A 437 -9.88 -17.76 -14.03
CA GLU A 437 -10.09 -17.20 -15.36
C GLU A 437 -11.56 -16.79 -15.61
N GLU A 438 -12.53 -17.58 -15.12
CA GLU A 438 -13.97 -17.27 -15.22
C GLU A 438 -14.39 -15.98 -14.55
N HIS A 439 -13.54 -15.45 -13.63
CA HIS A 439 -13.79 -14.21 -12.88
C HIS A 439 -13.06 -12.98 -13.46
N LEU A 440 -12.29 -13.15 -14.54
CA LEU A 440 -11.48 -12.05 -15.09
C LEU A 440 -12.32 -10.83 -15.49
N ASP A 441 -13.55 -11.04 -15.94
CA ASP A 441 -14.46 -9.97 -16.36
C ASP A 441 -15.45 -9.54 -15.25
N LEU A 442 -15.23 -10.04 -14.01
CA LEU A 442 -16.03 -9.63 -12.86
C LEU A 442 -15.65 -8.18 -12.45
N PRO A 443 -16.64 -7.29 -12.28
CA PRO A 443 -16.36 -5.96 -11.73
C PRO A 443 -15.78 -6.02 -10.34
N LEU A 444 -14.64 -5.38 -10.10
CA LEU A 444 -14.01 -5.30 -8.79
C LEU A 444 -14.72 -4.24 -7.94
N ASP A 445 -15.85 -4.62 -7.38
CA ASP A 445 -16.58 -3.84 -6.40
C ASP A 445 -16.99 -4.68 -5.18
N PHE A 446 -17.46 -4.02 -4.12
CA PHE A 446 -17.74 -4.71 -2.86
C PHE A 446 -18.86 -5.76 -2.98
N ASP A 447 -19.85 -5.49 -3.82
CA ASP A 447 -21.04 -6.33 -3.90
C ASP A 447 -20.86 -7.48 -4.90
N SER A 448 -20.19 -7.24 -6.02
CA SER A 448 -19.86 -8.27 -7.01
C SER A 448 -18.92 -9.33 -6.47
N LEU A 449 -17.84 -8.91 -5.77
CA LEU A 449 -16.91 -9.84 -5.13
C LEU A 449 -17.56 -10.66 -4.03
N LYS A 450 -18.47 -10.06 -3.25
CA LYS A 450 -19.20 -10.77 -2.22
C LYS A 450 -20.05 -11.93 -2.77
N LYS A 451 -20.63 -11.77 -3.96
CA LYS A 451 -21.45 -12.83 -4.61
C LYS A 451 -20.65 -14.08 -4.93
N VAL A 452 -19.35 -13.96 -5.21
CA VAL A 452 -18.44 -15.07 -5.49
C VAL A 452 -17.63 -15.52 -4.25
N GLY A 453 -17.96 -14.99 -3.06
CA GLY A 453 -17.29 -15.35 -1.81
C GLY A 453 -15.96 -14.65 -1.55
N ALA A 454 -15.57 -13.72 -2.43
CA ALA A 454 -14.36 -12.91 -2.29
C ALA A 454 -14.66 -11.55 -1.62
N ILE A 455 -13.62 -10.78 -1.34
CA ILE A 455 -13.71 -9.39 -0.84
C ILE A 455 -12.65 -8.53 -1.52
N VAL A 456 -12.91 -7.23 -1.63
CA VAL A 456 -11.91 -6.25 -2.13
C VAL A 456 -10.67 -6.25 -1.23
N GLY A 457 -10.87 -6.42 0.07
CA GLY A 457 -9.81 -6.34 1.07
C GLY A 457 -9.16 -4.96 1.11
N SER A 458 -7.91 -4.90 1.51
CA SER A 458 -7.10 -3.68 1.46
C SER A 458 -6.74 -3.27 0.03
N GLY A 459 -6.73 -4.21 -0.93
CA GLY A 459 -6.42 -3.98 -2.34
C GLY A 459 -5.19 -4.75 -2.84
N GLY A 460 -4.69 -5.73 -2.08
CA GLY A 460 -3.64 -6.64 -2.54
C GLY A 460 -4.18 -7.58 -3.63
N LEU A 461 -3.48 -7.63 -4.76
CA LEU A 461 -3.69 -8.57 -5.86
C LEU A 461 -2.41 -9.38 -6.08
N VAL A 462 -2.46 -10.68 -5.78
CA VAL A 462 -1.32 -11.58 -6.02
C VAL A 462 -1.66 -12.49 -7.17
N VAL A 463 -1.07 -12.22 -8.33
CA VAL A 463 -1.31 -12.96 -9.59
C VAL A 463 -0.46 -14.21 -9.60
N MET A 464 -1.05 -15.31 -10.05
CA MET A 464 -0.44 -16.64 -10.11
C MET A 464 -0.53 -17.20 -11.54
N ASP A 465 0.56 -17.78 -11.99
CA ASP A 465 0.68 -18.44 -13.29
C ASP A 465 0.38 -19.95 -13.20
N GLU A 466 0.41 -20.62 -14.35
CA GLU A 466 0.16 -22.06 -14.49
C GLU A 466 1.13 -22.95 -13.67
N ASP A 467 2.29 -22.42 -13.29
CA ASP A 467 3.29 -23.12 -12.51
C ASP A 467 3.15 -22.94 -10.99
N THR A 468 2.08 -22.29 -10.53
CA THR A 468 1.81 -22.10 -9.11
C THR A 468 0.95 -23.23 -8.57
N CYS A 469 1.40 -23.93 -7.52
CA CYS A 469 0.60 -24.92 -6.82
C CYS A 469 -0.42 -24.23 -5.89
N MET A 470 -1.70 -24.51 -6.09
CA MET A 470 -2.76 -23.88 -5.34
C MET A 470 -2.92 -24.42 -3.91
N VAL A 471 -2.47 -25.66 -3.67
CA VAL A 471 -2.42 -26.24 -2.31
C VAL A 471 -1.33 -25.57 -1.49
N GLU A 472 -0.15 -25.35 -2.08
CA GLU A 472 0.93 -24.60 -1.43
C GLU A 472 0.53 -23.13 -1.17
N THR A 473 -0.21 -22.52 -2.08
CA THR A 473 -0.77 -21.17 -1.90
C THR A 473 -1.73 -21.12 -0.71
N ALA A 474 -2.62 -22.10 -0.58
CA ALA A 474 -3.53 -22.22 0.57
C ALA A 474 -2.76 -22.40 1.88
N ARG A 475 -1.73 -23.27 1.86
CA ARG A 475 -0.83 -23.50 3.00
C ARG A 475 -0.12 -22.20 3.42
N PHE A 476 0.42 -21.44 2.46
CA PHE A 476 1.08 -20.16 2.73
C PHE A 476 0.15 -19.17 3.45
N PHE A 477 -1.07 -18.97 2.97
CA PHE A 477 -2.02 -18.05 3.62
C PHE A 477 -2.48 -18.56 4.99
N MET A 478 -2.64 -19.88 5.15
CA MET A 478 -2.98 -20.46 6.45
C MET A 478 -1.84 -20.31 7.46
N HIS A 479 -0.59 -20.55 7.04
CA HIS A 479 0.60 -20.33 7.85
C HIS A 479 0.70 -18.87 8.32
N PHE A 480 0.51 -17.93 7.38
CA PHE A 480 0.47 -16.51 7.72
C PHE A 480 -0.62 -16.22 8.79
N THR A 481 -1.85 -16.68 8.57
CA THR A 481 -2.97 -16.41 9.48
C THR A 481 -2.76 -17.05 10.85
N GLN A 482 -2.17 -18.25 10.90
CA GLN A 482 -1.83 -18.94 12.13
C GLN A 482 -0.80 -18.15 12.94
N ASN A 483 0.25 -17.64 12.32
CA ASN A 483 1.28 -16.82 12.95
C ASN A 483 0.72 -15.49 13.46
N GLU A 484 -0.23 -14.90 12.75
CA GLU A 484 -0.85 -13.62 13.08
C GLU A 484 -2.04 -13.73 14.05
N SER A 485 -2.40 -14.94 14.47
CA SER A 485 -3.44 -15.16 15.46
C SER A 485 -3.04 -14.60 16.83
N CYS A 486 -3.88 -13.74 17.41
CA CYS A 486 -3.64 -13.22 18.76
C CYS A 486 -3.77 -14.27 19.87
N GLY A 487 -4.22 -15.49 19.53
CA GLY A 487 -4.37 -16.62 20.45
C GLY A 487 -5.55 -16.51 21.43
N LYS A 488 -6.38 -15.47 21.38
CA LYS A 488 -7.44 -15.22 22.36
C LYS A 488 -8.57 -16.26 22.34
N CYS A 489 -9.10 -16.58 21.15
CA CYS A 489 -10.19 -17.53 21.03
C CYS A 489 -9.71 -18.88 20.50
N VAL A 490 -10.26 -19.97 21.08
CA VAL A 490 -9.87 -21.36 20.76
C VAL A 490 -10.06 -21.68 19.27
N PRO A 491 -11.20 -21.34 18.62
CA PRO A 491 -11.42 -21.69 17.21
C PRO A 491 -10.32 -21.16 16.27
N CYS A 492 -9.87 -19.92 16.47
CA CYS A 492 -8.78 -19.35 15.69
C CYS A 492 -7.42 -19.97 16.11
N ARG A 493 -7.07 -19.96 17.40
CA ARG A 493 -5.77 -20.43 17.89
C ARG A 493 -5.48 -21.89 17.52
N GLU A 494 -6.41 -22.80 17.86
CA GLU A 494 -6.23 -24.22 17.61
C GLU A 494 -6.67 -24.63 16.20
N GLY A 495 -7.78 -24.06 15.71
CA GLY A 495 -8.32 -24.43 14.41
C GLY A 495 -7.37 -24.09 13.26
N THR A 496 -6.80 -22.88 13.21
CA THR A 496 -5.86 -22.52 12.15
C THR A 496 -4.58 -23.36 12.20
N LYS A 497 -4.13 -23.73 13.39
CA LYS A 497 -3.01 -24.65 13.58
C LYS A 497 -3.31 -26.05 13.04
N ARG A 498 -4.50 -26.61 13.37
CA ARG A 498 -4.89 -27.93 12.84
C ARG A 498 -5.04 -27.92 11.32
N MET A 499 -5.63 -26.85 10.76
CA MET A 499 -5.70 -26.70 9.29
C MET A 499 -4.33 -26.63 8.65
N LEU A 500 -3.38 -25.90 9.26
CA LEU A 500 -2.01 -25.83 8.75
C LEU A 500 -1.34 -27.21 8.77
N GLU A 501 -1.45 -27.96 9.87
CA GLU A 501 -0.90 -29.31 9.97
C GLU A 501 -1.47 -30.28 8.91
N ILE A 502 -2.76 -30.14 8.59
CA ILE A 502 -3.38 -30.90 7.50
C ILE A 502 -2.80 -30.49 6.15
N LEU A 503 -2.70 -29.19 5.88
CA LEU A 503 -2.13 -28.69 4.62
C LEU A 503 -0.65 -29.06 4.47
N ASP A 504 0.13 -29.06 5.56
CA ASP A 504 1.52 -29.52 5.56
C ASP A 504 1.62 -31.00 5.13
N ARG A 505 0.75 -31.88 5.67
CA ARG A 505 0.70 -33.31 5.23
C ARG A 505 0.29 -33.44 3.78
N ILE A 506 -0.71 -32.68 3.32
CA ILE A 506 -1.17 -32.73 1.93
C ILE A 506 -0.05 -32.31 0.99
N VAL A 507 0.66 -31.21 1.27
CA VAL A 507 1.78 -30.73 0.45
C VAL A 507 2.95 -31.72 0.46
N ALA A 508 3.17 -32.42 1.58
CA ALA A 508 4.18 -33.50 1.66
C ALA A 508 3.76 -34.79 0.93
N ASN A 509 2.57 -34.84 0.33
CA ASN A 509 1.95 -36.05 -0.27
C ASN A 509 1.70 -37.19 0.74
N GLU A 510 1.53 -36.84 2.00
CA GLU A 510 1.20 -37.75 3.10
C GLU A 510 -0.27 -37.62 3.54
N GLY A 511 -1.03 -36.75 2.88
CA GLY A 511 -2.44 -36.50 3.14
C GLY A 511 -3.35 -37.61 2.63
N SER A 512 -4.57 -37.63 3.11
CA SER A 512 -5.63 -38.55 2.68
C SER A 512 -6.86 -37.78 2.18
N ILE A 513 -7.81 -38.48 1.57
CA ILE A 513 -9.04 -37.85 1.07
C ILE A 513 -9.90 -37.30 2.20
N GLU A 514 -9.86 -37.96 3.37
CA GLU A 514 -10.55 -37.54 4.59
C GLU A 514 -10.03 -36.20 5.13
N ASP A 515 -8.76 -35.85 4.84
CA ASP A 515 -8.19 -34.57 5.19
C ASP A 515 -8.91 -33.41 4.47
N LEU A 516 -9.43 -33.62 3.26
CA LEU A 516 -10.20 -32.61 2.54
C LEU A 516 -11.53 -32.31 3.22
N ASP A 517 -12.26 -33.34 3.66
CA ASP A 517 -13.51 -33.21 4.38
C ASP A 517 -13.28 -32.55 5.75
N LEU A 518 -12.15 -32.88 6.39
CA LEU A 518 -11.76 -32.28 7.67
C LEU A 518 -11.41 -30.79 7.50
N LEU A 519 -10.73 -30.37 6.42
CA LEU A 519 -10.49 -28.96 6.11
C LEU A 519 -11.79 -28.19 5.95
N GLU A 520 -12.80 -28.74 5.25
CA GLU A 520 -14.10 -28.10 5.06
C GLU A 520 -14.84 -27.96 6.40
N SER A 521 -14.88 -29.03 7.23
CA SER A 521 -15.53 -29.03 8.55
C SER A 521 -14.87 -28.05 9.54
N LEU A 522 -13.53 -28.05 9.60
CA LEU A 522 -12.79 -27.08 10.42
C LEU A 522 -13.03 -25.65 9.96
N SER A 523 -13.10 -25.42 8.66
CA SER A 523 -13.37 -24.09 8.08
C SER A 523 -14.73 -23.55 8.53
N ASP A 524 -15.78 -24.37 8.51
CA ASP A 524 -17.11 -23.97 8.99
C ASP A 524 -17.06 -23.64 10.49
N THR A 525 -16.45 -24.51 11.29
CA THR A 525 -16.31 -24.30 12.73
C THR A 525 -15.57 -23.00 13.05
N ILE A 526 -14.42 -22.75 12.41
CA ILE A 526 -13.60 -21.56 12.67
C ILE A 526 -14.34 -20.30 12.25
N SER A 527 -14.93 -20.30 11.04
CA SER A 527 -15.59 -19.11 10.47
C SER A 527 -16.81 -18.68 11.27
N THR A 528 -17.56 -19.62 11.83
CA THR A 528 -18.80 -19.36 12.58
C THR A 528 -18.57 -19.06 14.06
N THR A 529 -17.48 -19.54 14.66
CA THR A 529 -17.25 -19.44 16.11
C THR A 529 -16.10 -18.53 16.52
N ALA A 530 -15.24 -18.08 15.57
CA ALA A 530 -14.14 -17.17 15.88
C ALA A 530 -14.64 -15.77 16.30
N LEU A 531 -13.92 -15.14 17.23
CA LEU A 531 -14.30 -13.88 17.85
C LEU A 531 -14.27 -12.67 16.90
N CYS A 532 -13.30 -12.61 16.00
CA CYS A 532 -13.06 -11.44 15.14
C CYS A 532 -12.89 -11.83 13.67
N GLY A 533 -12.86 -10.80 12.80
CA GLY A 533 -12.74 -10.97 11.35
C GLY A 533 -11.55 -11.79 10.90
N LEU A 534 -10.39 -11.73 11.60
CA LEU A 534 -9.23 -12.53 11.25
C LEU A 534 -9.58 -14.04 11.28
N GLY A 535 -10.09 -14.55 12.40
CA GLY A 535 -10.47 -15.96 12.49
C GLY A 535 -11.65 -16.31 11.58
N GLN A 536 -12.68 -15.44 11.51
CA GLN A 536 -13.87 -15.67 10.69
C GLN A 536 -13.57 -15.77 9.19
N SER A 537 -12.49 -15.17 8.73
CA SER A 537 -12.09 -15.19 7.30
C SER A 537 -10.85 -16.05 7.02
N ALA A 538 -10.18 -16.56 8.04
CA ALA A 538 -8.93 -17.33 7.93
C ALA A 538 -8.97 -18.48 6.90
N CYS A 539 -10.13 -19.12 6.79
CA CYS A 539 -10.30 -20.31 5.96
C CYS A 539 -10.64 -20.02 4.48
N LYS A 540 -10.91 -18.76 4.13
CA LYS A 540 -11.35 -18.41 2.77
C LYS A 540 -10.35 -18.76 1.66
N PRO A 541 -9.03 -18.52 1.81
CA PRO A 541 -8.06 -18.98 0.82
C PRO A 541 -8.10 -20.49 0.61
N VAL A 542 -8.21 -21.28 1.69
CA VAL A 542 -8.31 -22.74 1.62
C VAL A 542 -9.60 -23.17 0.92
N LEU A 543 -10.75 -22.64 1.34
CA LEU A 543 -12.04 -22.99 0.73
C LEU A 543 -12.12 -22.61 -0.75
N SER A 544 -11.59 -21.44 -1.15
CA SER A 544 -11.60 -21.03 -2.54
C SER A 544 -10.69 -21.88 -3.41
N THR A 545 -9.50 -22.23 -2.93
CA THR A 545 -8.60 -23.12 -3.67
C THR A 545 -9.15 -24.56 -3.72
N LEU A 546 -9.72 -25.10 -2.67
CA LEU A 546 -10.42 -26.38 -2.67
C LEU A 546 -11.57 -26.40 -3.70
N ARG A 547 -12.36 -25.32 -3.76
CA ARG A 547 -13.49 -25.21 -4.67
C ARG A 547 -13.06 -25.19 -6.14
N TYR A 548 -12.08 -24.37 -6.49
CA TYR A 548 -11.72 -24.13 -7.88
C TYR A 548 -10.59 -25.05 -8.39
N PHE A 549 -9.77 -25.59 -7.50
CA PHE A 549 -8.61 -26.42 -7.83
C PHE A 549 -8.63 -27.78 -7.14
N ARG A 550 -9.81 -28.35 -6.91
CA ARG A 550 -9.98 -29.65 -6.22
C ARG A 550 -9.13 -30.77 -6.84
N LYS A 551 -8.90 -30.72 -8.17
CA LYS A 551 -8.05 -31.68 -8.84
C LYS A 551 -6.59 -31.64 -8.35
N GLU A 552 -6.06 -30.46 -8.03
CA GLU A 552 -4.71 -30.34 -7.48
C GLU A 552 -4.63 -30.97 -6.08
N TYR A 553 -5.64 -30.77 -5.25
CA TYR A 553 -5.72 -31.45 -3.96
C TYR A 553 -5.79 -32.97 -4.12
N LEU A 554 -6.59 -33.49 -5.05
CA LEU A 554 -6.68 -34.91 -5.32
C LEU A 554 -5.34 -35.47 -5.82
N ASN A 555 -4.60 -34.77 -6.65
CA ASN A 555 -3.26 -35.18 -7.06
C ASN A 555 -2.35 -35.39 -5.85
N HIS A 556 -2.41 -34.54 -4.84
CA HIS A 556 -1.61 -34.67 -3.61
C HIS A 556 -2.07 -35.85 -2.71
N VAL A 557 -3.40 -36.04 -2.53
CA VAL A 557 -3.92 -37.00 -1.54
C VAL A 557 -4.25 -38.38 -2.12
N VAL A 558 -4.44 -38.51 -3.42
CA VAL A 558 -4.76 -39.76 -4.10
C VAL A 558 -3.60 -40.27 -4.93
N ASP A 559 -3.07 -39.40 -5.81
CA ASP A 559 -1.98 -39.76 -6.71
C ASP A 559 -0.61 -39.64 -6.01
N HIS A 560 -0.57 -39.01 -4.84
CA HIS A 560 0.65 -38.70 -4.08
C HIS A 560 1.73 -38.04 -4.94
N HIS A 561 1.30 -37.28 -5.95
CA HIS A 561 2.14 -36.58 -6.90
C HIS A 561 1.50 -35.32 -7.41
N CYS A 562 2.18 -34.20 -7.22
CA CYS A 562 1.76 -32.92 -7.79
C CYS A 562 2.63 -32.58 -9.01
N PRO A 563 2.05 -32.38 -10.21
CA PRO A 563 2.82 -32.03 -11.39
C PRO A 563 3.53 -30.68 -11.30
N VAL A 564 3.14 -29.84 -10.33
CA VAL A 564 3.73 -28.51 -10.10
C VAL A 564 4.78 -28.53 -9.00
N CYS A 565 4.52 -29.19 -7.86
CA CYS A 565 5.42 -29.21 -6.71
C CYS A 565 6.46 -30.33 -6.76
N ASN A 566 6.07 -31.53 -7.20
CA ASN A 566 6.93 -32.72 -7.12
C ASN A 566 7.99 -32.81 -8.23
N GLY A 567 7.82 -32.05 -9.33
CA GLY A 567 8.85 -31.92 -10.36
C GLY A 567 9.92 -30.86 -10.03
N ARG A 568 9.77 -30.19 -8.89
CA ARG A 568 10.60 -29.05 -8.51
C ARG A 568 11.03 -29.15 -7.06
N LYS A 569 11.87 -30.12 -6.72
CA LYS A 569 12.68 -29.99 -5.51
C LYS A 569 13.64 -28.83 -5.74
N ARG A 570 13.20 -27.63 -5.41
CA ARG A 570 14.07 -26.44 -5.42
C ARG A 570 14.92 -26.49 -4.15
N ARG A 571 16.16 -26.85 -4.30
CA ARG A 571 17.16 -26.66 -3.27
C ARG A 571 17.71 -25.24 -3.40
N LEU A 572 17.68 -24.46 -2.33
CA LEU A 572 18.39 -23.20 -2.31
C LEU A 572 19.85 -23.45 -1.97
N GLU A 573 20.77 -22.93 -2.77
CA GLU A 573 22.19 -23.06 -2.56
C GLU A 573 22.88 -21.70 -2.56
N ILE A 574 23.84 -21.54 -1.64
CA ILE A 574 24.70 -20.37 -1.64
C ILE A 574 25.95 -20.68 -2.43
N LYS A 575 26.19 -19.94 -3.51
CA LYS A 575 27.43 -20.01 -4.30
C LYS A 575 28.60 -19.45 -3.50
N PRO A 576 29.57 -20.30 -3.08
CA PRO A 576 30.66 -19.86 -2.24
C PRO A 576 31.52 -18.76 -2.86
N GLU A 577 31.68 -18.78 -4.19
CA GLU A 577 32.47 -17.82 -4.97
C GLU A 577 31.86 -16.41 -4.98
N LEU A 578 30.54 -16.29 -4.86
CA LEU A 578 29.83 -15.01 -4.80
C LEU A 578 29.56 -14.56 -3.36
N CYS A 579 29.54 -15.50 -2.42
CA CYS A 579 29.20 -15.21 -1.03
C CYS A 579 30.34 -14.45 -0.31
N LYS A 580 30.04 -13.24 0.18
CA LYS A 580 30.99 -12.41 0.95
C LYS A 580 30.90 -12.62 2.47
N GLY A 581 30.11 -13.58 2.94
CA GLY A 581 29.98 -13.89 4.37
C GLY A 581 29.37 -12.76 5.20
N CYS A 582 28.46 -11.96 4.62
CA CYS A 582 27.86 -10.80 5.32
C CYS A 582 26.76 -11.18 6.33
N GLY A 583 26.28 -12.41 6.32
CA GLY A 583 25.27 -12.97 7.22
C GLY A 583 23.86 -12.38 7.06
N LYS A 584 23.60 -11.57 6.01
CA LYS A 584 22.28 -10.96 5.80
C LYS A 584 21.20 -12.01 5.54
N CYS A 585 21.52 -13.04 4.78
CA CYS A 585 20.62 -14.17 4.51
C CYS A 585 20.25 -14.93 5.79
N ALA A 586 21.21 -15.21 6.69
CA ALA A 586 20.94 -15.90 7.94
C ALA A 586 20.04 -15.07 8.88
N ARG A 587 20.27 -13.76 8.98
CA ARG A 587 19.42 -12.86 9.80
C ARG A 587 17.98 -12.71 9.27
N ASN A 588 17.76 -12.96 7.98
CA ASN A 588 16.44 -12.90 7.35
C ASN A 588 15.78 -14.28 7.21
N CYS A 589 16.42 -15.34 7.67
CA CYS A 589 15.86 -16.68 7.61
C CYS A 589 14.92 -16.93 8.79
N PRO A 590 13.60 -17.06 8.58
CA PRO A 590 12.65 -17.27 9.67
C PRO A 590 12.81 -18.64 10.35
N MET A 591 13.47 -19.60 9.66
CA MET A 591 13.68 -20.97 10.17
C MET A 591 15.08 -21.21 10.70
N GLU A 592 15.93 -20.16 10.76
CA GLU A 592 17.34 -20.30 11.13
C GLU A 592 18.09 -21.41 10.36
N ALA A 593 17.63 -21.68 9.14
CA ALA A 593 18.16 -22.72 8.27
C ALA A 593 19.50 -22.33 7.61
N ILE A 594 20.07 -21.16 7.92
CA ILE A 594 21.29 -20.67 7.28
C ILE A 594 22.35 -20.40 8.34
N SER A 595 23.46 -21.11 8.24
CA SER A 595 24.57 -21.02 9.19
C SER A 595 25.88 -20.64 8.49
N GLY A 596 26.79 -20.02 9.24
CA GLY A 596 28.11 -19.62 8.76
C GLY A 596 28.78 -18.64 9.70
N GLN A 597 30.02 -18.26 9.36
CA GLN A 597 30.77 -17.26 10.12
C GLN A 597 30.99 -15.99 9.28
N PRO A 598 31.10 -14.82 9.89
CA PRO A 598 31.41 -13.59 9.16
C PRO A 598 32.65 -13.73 8.28
N ARG A 599 32.57 -13.25 7.04
CA ARG A 599 33.62 -13.30 6.01
C ARG A 599 33.93 -14.70 5.45
N THR A 600 33.14 -15.72 5.79
CA THR A 600 33.19 -17.04 5.16
C THR A 600 31.85 -17.31 4.47
N PRO A 601 31.80 -18.15 3.41
CA PRO A 601 30.55 -18.53 2.79
C PRO A 601 29.59 -19.18 3.78
N TYR A 602 28.31 -18.76 3.73
CA TYR A 602 27.23 -19.36 4.52
C TYR A 602 26.69 -20.62 3.80
N VAL A 603 26.03 -21.49 4.55
CA VAL A 603 25.42 -22.73 4.03
C VAL A 603 23.96 -22.77 4.44
N ILE A 604 23.11 -23.28 3.55
CA ILE A 604 21.70 -23.51 3.80
C ILE A 604 21.49 -24.98 4.16
N ASP A 605 20.87 -25.20 5.31
CA ASP A 605 20.34 -26.51 5.71
C ASP A 605 18.99 -26.70 5.04
N ASN A 606 18.96 -27.47 3.96
CA ASN A 606 17.76 -27.68 3.15
C ASN A 606 16.72 -28.59 3.84
N GLU A 607 17.06 -29.30 4.91
CA GLU A 607 16.10 -30.03 5.73
C GLU A 607 15.26 -29.08 6.62
N LYS A 608 15.86 -27.97 7.03
CA LYS A 608 15.19 -26.90 7.80
C LYS A 608 14.57 -25.82 6.93
N CYS A 609 15.01 -25.73 5.67
CA CYS A 609 14.62 -24.67 4.75
C CYS A 609 13.18 -24.89 4.25
N ILE A 610 12.31 -23.92 4.48
CA ILE A 610 10.93 -23.90 3.96
C ILE A 610 10.81 -23.25 2.57
N HIS A 611 11.91 -23.03 1.89
CA HIS A 611 12.00 -22.46 0.53
C HIS A 611 11.25 -21.13 0.32
N CYS A 612 11.09 -20.31 1.36
CA CYS A 612 10.34 -19.04 1.33
C CYS A 612 10.99 -17.92 0.49
N GLY A 613 12.23 -18.08 0.03
CA GLY A 613 12.94 -17.11 -0.81
C GLY A 613 13.45 -15.86 -0.08
N ALA A 614 13.17 -15.67 1.21
CA ALA A 614 13.56 -14.46 1.97
C ALA A 614 15.07 -14.19 1.95
N CYS A 615 15.88 -15.24 2.00
CA CYS A 615 17.34 -15.16 1.91
C CYS A 615 17.81 -14.75 0.49
N TRP A 616 17.13 -15.24 -0.55
CA TRP A 616 17.44 -14.94 -1.94
C TRP A 616 17.22 -13.45 -2.22
N GLY A 617 16.03 -12.92 -1.92
CA GLY A 617 15.75 -11.49 -2.06
C GLY A 617 16.61 -10.58 -1.16
N ALA A 618 17.11 -11.11 -0.04
CA ALA A 618 17.97 -10.34 0.87
C ALA A 618 19.45 -10.32 0.47
N CYS A 619 19.91 -11.18 -0.44
CA CYS A 619 21.32 -11.29 -0.80
C CYS A 619 21.77 -10.17 -1.74
N PRO A 620 22.60 -9.19 -1.29
CA PRO A 620 23.03 -8.07 -2.14
C PRO A 620 24.06 -8.47 -3.19
N PHE A 621 24.57 -9.71 -3.12
CA PHE A 621 25.64 -10.23 -4.00
C PHE A 621 25.12 -11.22 -5.05
N GLY A 622 23.80 -11.50 -5.07
CA GLY A 622 23.24 -12.53 -5.94
C GLY A 622 23.86 -13.93 -5.72
N ALA A 623 24.31 -14.20 -4.49
CA ALA A 623 25.04 -15.43 -4.18
C ALA A 623 24.12 -16.63 -3.86
N ILE A 624 22.80 -16.48 -3.96
CA ILE A 624 21.85 -17.55 -3.64
C ILE A 624 21.03 -17.87 -4.88
N ASP A 625 21.08 -19.12 -5.31
CA ASP A 625 20.29 -19.62 -6.43
C ASP A 625 19.33 -20.74 -5.98
N ALA A 626 18.24 -20.87 -6.72
CA ALA A 626 17.39 -22.06 -6.65
C ALA A 626 17.88 -23.08 -7.69
N ILE A 627 18.38 -24.21 -7.22
CA ILE A 627 18.76 -25.32 -8.08
C ILE A 627 17.58 -26.27 -8.16
N GLU A 628 17.15 -26.60 -9.37
CA GLU A 628 16.16 -27.65 -9.61
C GLU A 628 16.89 -29.00 -9.49
N GLU A 629 16.49 -29.83 -8.52
CA GLU A 629 16.91 -31.24 -8.49
C GLU A 629 15.93 -32.00 -9.41
N GLU A 630 16.44 -32.62 -10.46
CA GLU A 630 15.70 -33.62 -11.20
C GLU A 630 15.38 -34.76 -10.25
N GLY A 631 14.06 -35.02 -10.03
CA GLY A 631 13.54 -36.02 -9.11
C GLY A 631 13.68 -37.45 -9.62
#